data_a8052c200182449778df9c30374b2c7b
#
_entry.id   a8052c200182449778df9c30374b2c7b
#
_cell.length_a   1.000
_cell.length_b   1.000
_cell.length_c   1.000
_cell.angle_alpha   90.00
_cell.angle_beta   90.00
_cell.angle_gamma   90.00
#
_symmetry.space_group_name_H-M   'P 1'
#
loop_
_entity.id
_entity.type
_entity.pdbx_description
1 polymer ?
#
loop_
_entity_poly.entity_id
_entity_poly.type
_entity_poly.pdbx_seq_one_letter_code
_entity_poly.pdbx_strand_id
1 'polypeptide(L)'
;MSAPGASPDRGYVLHTYPYRETSLILQVWTEKHGRFAVVAKGARRPRSAQRGVLVPFQPLAFTWFGRGEVKTLKTAEPAGAALPLAGASLLSAFYLNELLLKLIHRDDPHEGLWGAYDEAVTALRERSRRATGVPGLVAAEPGVGDPRAIEPVLRRFELAMLRELGYAVELGHDVVDGAAIDPDREYWYVVERGPVPADGEAQRADAVKLSGLTLVHLDRGQFDDPRTAGQAKSLMRMLIHHCLNGQELSTRAIVRDLQRLEDAA
;
A
#
# COMPACT_ATOMS: atom_id res chain seq x y z
N MET A 1 -1.44 25.67 -22.21
CA MET A 1 -1.46 24.37 -21.48
C MET A 1 -0.20 23.59 -21.88
N SER A 2 0.72 23.36 -20.95
CA SER A 2 1.93 22.57 -21.19
C SER A 2 1.55 21.13 -21.53
N ALA A 3 2.32 20.49 -22.42
CA ALA A 3 2.10 19.07 -22.73
C ALA A 3 2.26 18.23 -21.44
N PRO A 4 1.43 17.17 -21.26
CA PRO A 4 1.51 16.32 -20.08
C PRO A 4 2.94 15.75 -19.95
N GLY A 5 3.54 15.89 -18.77
CA GLY A 5 4.90 15.42 -18.47
C GLY A 5 6.03 16.36 -18.88
N ALA A 6 5.74 17.56 -19.34
CA ALA A 6 6.76 18.56 -19.68
C ALA A 6 7.45 19.15 -18.41
N SER A 7 6.70 19.28 -17.31
CA SER A 7 7.21 19.65 -15.99
C SER A 7 7.47 18.39 -15.15
N PRO A 8 8.49 18.38 -14.26
CA PRO A 8 8.71 17.27 -13.36
C PRO A 8 7.48 16.99 -12.48
N ASP A 9 7.10 15.74 -12.37
CA ASP A 9 6.04 15.27 -11.49
C ASP A 9 6.60 14.24 -10.50
N ARG A 10 6.29 14.42 -9.21
CA ARG A 10 6.78 13.55 -8.15
C ARG A 10 6.03 12.21 -8.21
N GLY A 11 6.75 11.12 -8.02
CA GLY A 11 6.13 9.80 -8.06
C GLY A 11 7.08 8.69 -7.69
N TYR A 12 6.59 7.46 -7.90
CA TYR A 12 7.29 6.23 -7.57
C TYR A 12 7.24 5.24 -8.72
N VAL A 13 8.28 4.42 -8.85
CA VAL A 13 8.24 3.21 -9.64
C VAL A 13 7.51 2.13 -8.82
N LEU A 14 6.38 1.65 -9.30
CA LEU A 14 5.63 0.55 -8.69
C LEU A 14 6.18 -0.81 -9.11
N HIS A 15 6.53 -0.96 -10.40
CA HIS A 15 7.06 -2.20 -10.95
C HIS A 15 7.89 -1.96 -12.21
N THR A 16 8.81 -2.89 -12.50
CA THR A 16 9.68 -2.82 -13.68
C THR A 16 9.63 -4.13 -14.47
N TYR A 17 9.57 -4.04 -15.81
CA TYR A 17 9.64 -5.18 -16.70
C TYR A 17 10.81 -5.00 -17.66
N PRO A 18 11.63 -6.03 -17.90
CA PRO A 18 12.58 -6.01 -19.01
C PRO A 18 11.84 -5.80 -20.35
N TYR A 19 12.35 -4.90 -21.18
CA TYR A 19 11.78 -4.61 -22.48
C TYR A 19 12.88 -4.48 -23.53
N ARG A 20 12.82 -5.31 -24.58
CA ARG A 20 13.90 -5.46 -25.56
C ARG A 20 15.25 -5.74 -24.86
N GLU A 21 16.37 -5.54 -25.53
CA GLU A 21 17.70 -5.87 -25.00
C GLU A 21 18.16 -4.93 -23.85
N THR A 22 17.90 -3.63 -23.97
CA THR A 22 18.51 -2.61 -23.10
C THR A 22 17.52 -1.71 -22.37
N SER A 23 16.22 -1.86 -22.58
CA SER A 23 15.17 -0.98 -22.05
C SER A 23 14.41 -1.62 -20.89
N LEU A 24 13.66 -0.80 -20.16
CA LEU A 24 12.67 -1.22 -19.17
C LEU A 24 11.32 -0.62 -19.52
N ILE A 25 10.25 -1.34 -19.25
CA ILE A 25 8.91 -0.76 -19.05
C ILE A 25 8.72 -0.59 -17.55
N LEU A 26 8.38 0.61 -17.12
CA LEU A 26 8.07 0.95 -15.75
C LEU A 26 6.58 1.16 -15.59
N GLN A 27 5.98 0.62 -14.56
CA GLN A 27 4.72 1.10 -14.02
C GLN A 27 5.08 2.18 -13.01
N VAL A 28 4.70 3.41 -13.30
CA VAL A 28 4.93 4.55 -12.41
C VAL A 28 3.60 5.08 -11.89
N TRP A 29 3.62 5.65 -10.71
CA TRP A 29 2.51 6.38 -10.14
C TRP A 29 2.99 7.74 -9.70
N THR A 30 2.39 8.80 -10.27
CA THR A 30 2.75 10.17 -10.01
C THR A 30 1.61 10.92 -9.35
N GLU A 31 1.95 11.96 -8.61
CA GLU A 31 1.02 12.75 -7.81
C GLU A 31 -0.10 13.36 -8.66
N LYS A 32 0.26 13.93 -9.82
CA LYS A 32 -0.67 14.72 -10.64
C LYS A 32 -1.29 13.96 -11.81
N HIS A 33 -0.67 12.85 -12.26
CA HIS A 33 -1.10 12.16 -13.46
C HIS A 33 -1.49 10.70 -13.20
N GLY A 34 -1.50 10.26 -11.94
CA GLY A 34 -1.89 8.91 -11.61
C GLY A 34 -0.91 7.83 -12.08
N ARG A 35 -1.43 6.62 -12.29
CA ARG A 35 -0.66 5.45 -12.68
C ARG A 35 -0.61 5.26 -14.19
N PHE A 36 0.60 5.15 -14.77
CA PHE A 36 0.79 4.87 -16.19
C PHE A 36 2.08 4.10 -16.47
N ALA A 37 2.21 3.63 -17.71
CA ALA A 37 3.41 2.92 -18.16
C ALA A 37 4.35 3.85 -18.91
N VAL A 38 5.68 3.70 -18.69
CA VAL A 38 6.71 4.41 -19.44
C VAL A 38 7.83 3.46 -19.89
N VAL A 39 8.36 3.69 -21.08
CA VAL A 39 9.58 3.03 -21.56
C VAL A 39 10.79 3.87 -21.18
N ALA A 40 11.71 3.29 -20.41
CA ALA A 40 13.03 3.83 -20.11
C ALA A 40 14.05 3.20 -21.10
N LYS A 41 14.35 3.93 -22.18
CA LYS A 41 15.26 3.45 -23.22
C LYS A 41 16.70 3.39 -22.73
N GLY A 42 17.37 2.26 -22.91
CA GLY A 42 18.78 2.08 -22.54
C GLY A 42 19.03 1.99 -21.03
N ALA A 43 17.99 1.91 -20.19
CA ALA A 43 18.11 1.85 -18.73
C ALA A 43 18.91 0.64 -18.23
N ARG A 44 18.92 -0.47 -18.98
CA ARG A 44 19.67 -1.68 -18.65
C ARG A 44 21.11 -1.71 -19.14
N ARG A 45 21.55 -0.70 -19.88
CA ARG A 45 22.97 -0.63 -20.34
C ARG A 45 23.91 -0.58 -19.14
N PRO A 46 25.10 -1.21 -19.20
CA PRO A 46 26.03 -1.26 -18.06
C PRO A 46 26.42 0.10 -17.49
N ARG A 47 26.51 1.12 -18.35
CA ARG A 47 26.88 2.51 -17.96
C ARG A 47 25.68 3.46 -17.86
N SER A 48 24.46 2.94 -17.76
CA SER A 48 23.27 3.78 -17.65
C SER A 48 23.18 4.41 -16.25
N ALA A 49 23.12 5.73 -16.20
CA ALA A 49 22.86 6.47 -14.94
C ALA A 49 21.47 6.13 -14.34
N GLN A 50 20.54 5.67 -15.18
CA GLN A 50 19.19 5.29 -14.73
C GLN A 50 19.13 3.96 -13.98
N ARG A 51 20.15 3.10 -14.12
CA ARG A 51 20.12 1.72 -13.58
C ARG A 51 19.96 1.65 -12.08
N GLY A 52 20.55 2.60 -11.33
CA GLY A 52 20.45 2.67 -9.86
C GLY A 52 19.33 3.60 -9.36
N VAL A 53 18.70 4.36 -10.26
CA VAL A 53 17.67 5.34 -9.92
C VAL A 53 16.26 4.76 -10.09
N LEU A 54 16.02 3.99 -11.14
CA LEU A 54 14.70 3.45 -11.48
C LEU A 54 14.36 2.21 -10.65
N VAL A 55 14.41 2.36 -9.35
CA VAL A 55 14.08 1.30 -8.38
C VAL A 55 12.78 1.62 -7.63
N PRO A 56 11.99 0.60 -7.23
CA PRO A 56 10.78 0.83 -6.44
C PRO A 56 11.08 1.57 -5.13
N PHE A 57 10.07 2.24 -4.63
CA PHE A 57 10.04 2.91 -3.32
C PHE A 57 10.96 4.14 -3.18
N GLN A 58 11.71 4.51 -4.20
CA GLN A 58 12.46 5.76 -4.20
C GLN A 58 11.58 6.88 -4.78
N PRO A 59 11.39 8.02 -4.08
CA PRO A 59 10.68 9.15 -4.65
C PRO A 59 11.53 9.77 -5.78
N LEU A 60 10.91 9.91 -6.94
CA LEU A 60 11.54 10.42 -8.15
C LEU A 60 10.72 11.57 -8.74
N ALA A 61 11.40 12.52 -9.38
CA ALA A 61 10.77 13.51 -10.23
C ALA A 61 10.86 13.01 -11.69
N PHE A 62 9.71 12.73 -12.29
CA PHE A 62 9.60 12.18 -13.63
C PHE A 62 9.28 13.26 -14.66
N THR A 63 9.94 13.20 -15.80
CA THR A 63 9.45 13.85 -17.02
C THR A 63 9.33 12.83 -18.14
N TRP A 64 8.32 12.97 -18.98
CA TRP A 64 8.05 12.03 -20.07
C TRP A 64 7.43 12.75 -21.26
N PHE A 65 7.31 12.05 -22.37
CA PHE A 65 6.60 12.49 -23.56
C PHE A 65 5.83 11.32 -24.21
N GLY A 66 4.93 11.67 -25.13
CA GLY A 66 4.02 10.71 -25.78
C GLY A 66 2.60 10.76 -25.20
N ARG A 67 1.62 10.41 -26.05
CA ARG A 67 0.18 10.39 -25.71
C ARG A 67 -0.44 9.01 -25.70
N GLY A 68 0.34 7.96 -26.07
CA GLY A 68 -0.14 6.59 -26.07
C GLY A 68 -0.22 5.97 -24.68
N GLU A 69 -0.75 4.75 -24.61
CA GLU A 69 -0.83 3.95 -23.38
C GLU A 69 0.53 3.77 -22.69
N VAL A 70 1.59 3.66 -23.48
CA VAL A 70 2.97 3.58 -23.00
C VAL A 70 3.70 4.84 -23.43
N LYS A 71 4.02 5.68 -22.46
CA LYS A 71 4.75 6.93 -22.66
C LYS A 71 6.27 6.66 -22.77
N THR A 72 7.06 7.64 -23.11
CA THR A 72 8.54 7.51 -23.15
C THR A 72 9.15 8.37 -22.04
N LEU A 73 9.94 7.76 -21.17
CA LEU A 73 10.67 8.46 -20.10
C LEU A 73 11.71 9.40 -20.72
N LYS A 74 11.72 10.65 -20.28
CA LYS A 74 12.72 11.66 -20.63
C LYS A 74 13.78 11.72 -19.52
N THR A 75 13.37 12.02 -18.29
CA THR A 75 14.24 12.03 -17.12
C THR A 75 13.53 11.40 -15.91
N ALA A 76 14.32 10.86 -14.99
CA ALA A 76 13.90 10.50 -13.64
C ALA A 76 15.03 10.87 -12.69
N GLU A 77 14.76 11.77 -11.78
CA GLU A 77 15.76 12.32 -10.85
C GLU A 77 15.31 12.05 -9.41
N PRO A 78 16.22 11.70 -8.49
CA PRO A 78 15.87 11.54 -7.08
C PRO A 78 15.20 12.79 -6.52
N ALA A 79 14.01 12.61 -5.92
CA ALA A 79 13.21 13.68 -5.30
C ALA A 79 13.19 13.57 -3.77
N GLY A 80 14.12 12.84 -3.18
CA GLY A 80 14.27 12.65 -1.74
C GLY A 80 15.41 11.70 -1.40
N ALA A 81 15.60 11.45 -0.11
CA ALA A 81 16.65 10.55 0.36
C ALA A 81 16.39 9.10 -0.07
N ALA A 82 17.40 8.44 -0.59
CA ALA A 82 17.38 7.01 -0.88
C ALA A 82 17.62 6.23 0.43
N LEU A 83 16.55 5.86 1.13
CA LEU A 83 16.64 5.00 2.30
C LEU A 83 16.24 3.57 1.87
N PRO A 84 17.10 2.57 2.05
CA PRO A 84 16.81 1.20 1.67
C PRO A 84 15.72 0.60 2.54
N LEU A 85 14.87 -0.22 1.94
CA LEU A 85 13.93 -1.10 2.64
C LEU A 85 14.54 -2.50 2.78
N ALA A 86 14.31 -3.15 3.92
CA ALA A 86 14.77 -4.51 4.18
C ALA A 86 13.70 -5.32 4.95
N GLY A 87 13.82 -6.63 4.93
CA GLY A 87 13.00 -7.56 5.71
C GLY A 87 11.50 -7.35 5.53
N ALA A 88 10.77 -7.36 6.63
CA ALA A 88 9.30 -7.22 6.64
C ALA A 88 8.82 -5.87 6.05
N SER A 89 9.57 -4.78 6.24
CA SER A 89 9.23 -3.48 5.64
C SER A 89 9.29 -3.52 4.12
N LEU A 90 10.25 -4.21 3.52
CA LEU A 90 10.35 -4.36 2.07
C LEU A 90 9.19 -5.19 1.51
N LEU A 91 8.88 -6.31 2.13
CA LEU A 91 7.74 -7.16 1.73
C LEU A 91 6.42 -6.40 1.83
N SER A 92 6.26 -5.61 2.89
CA SER A 92 5.08 -4.76 3.08
C SER A 92 4.97 -3.68 2.01
N ALA A 93 6.08 -3.05 1.62
CA ALA A 93 6.08 -2.07 0.54
C ALA A 93 5.71 -2.70 -0.82
N PHE A 94 6.20 -3.90 -1.12
CA PHE A 94 5.77 -4.66 -2.31
C PHE A 94 4.27 -5.00 -2.28
N TYR A 95 3.75 -5.31 -1.10
CA TYR A 95 2.31 -5.53 -0.91
C TYR A 95 1.50 -4.26 -1.26
N LEU A 96 1.93 -3.07 -0.81
CA LEU A 96 1.29 -1.82 -1.19
C LEU A 96 1.32 -1.61 -2.70
N ASN A 97 2.47 -1.83 -3.35
CA ASN A 97 2.59 -1.71 -4.80
C ASN A 97 1.67 -2.69 -5.54
N GLU A 98 1.55 -3.93 -5.07
CA GLU A 98 0.67 -4.92 -5.70
C GLU A 98 -0.80 -4.49 -5.61
N LEU A 99 -1.24 -3.95 -4.47
CA LEU A 99 -2.59 -3.41 -4.31
C LEU A 99 -2.85 -2.28 -5.31
N LEU A 100 -1.94 -1.32 -5.41
CA LEU A 100 -2.05 -0.20 -6.35
C LEU A 100 -2.11 -0.68 -7.81
N LEU A 101 -1.25 -1.64 -8.18
CA LEU A 101 -1.23 -2.19 -9.53
C LEU A 101 -2.51 -2.93 -9.92
N LYS A 102 -3.18 -3.57 -8.95
CA LYS A 102 -4.39 -4.34 -9.19
C LYS A 102 -5.67 -3.50 -9.11
N LEU A 103 -5.71 -2.49 -8.26
CA LEU A 103 -6.95 -1.79 -7.89
C LEU A 103 -7.08 -0.39 -8.49
N ILE A 104 -5.96 0.30 -8.82
CA ILE A 104 -6.05 1.65 -9.38
C ILE A 104 -6.10 1.60 -10.89
N HIS A 105 -6.98 2.40 -11.50
CA HIS A 105 -7.03 2.59 -12.94
C HIS A 105 -5.85 3.41 -13.47
N ARG A 106 -5.58 3.29 -14.76
CA ARG A 106 -4.52 4.08 -15.42
C ARG A 106 -4.99 5.51 -15.65
N ASP A 107 -4.00 6.44 -15.60
CA ASP A 107 -4.18 7.86 -15.87
C ASP A 107 -5.27 8.51 -14.97
N ASP A 108 -5.49 7.94 -13.78
CA ASP A 108 -6.42 8.43 -12.77
C ASP A 108 -5.65 8.88 -11.53
N PRO A 109 -5.51 10.18 -11.30
CA PRO A 109 -4.85 10.70 -10.12
C PRO A 109 -5.77 10.59 -8.90
N HIS A 110 -5.27 9.98 -7.83
CA HIS A 110 -5.92 9.88 -6.54
C HIS A 110 -5.06 10.63 -5.52
N GLU A 111 -5.23 11.95 -5.39
CA GLU A 111 -4.35 12.79 -4.56
C GLU A 111 -4.30 12.34 -3.10
N GLY A 112 -5.45 12.01 -2.50
CA GLY A 112 -5.53 11.54 -1.12
C GLY A 112 -4.82 10.20 -0.93
N LEU A 113 -5.01 9.26 -1.85
CA LEU A 113 -4.35 7.97 -1.80
C LEU A 113 -2.84 8.08 -2.08
N TRP A 114 -2.43 9.01 -2.97
CA TRP A 114 -1.02 9.26 -3.23
C TRP A 114 -0.31 9.73 -1.94
N GLY A 115 -0.91 10.66 -1.21
CA GLY A 115 -0.43 11.09 0.11
C GLY A 115 -0.31 9.94 1.10
N ALA A 116 -1.35 9.12 1.22
CA ALA A 116 -1.35 7.95 2.11
C ALA A 116 -0.25 6.92 1.76
N TYR A 117 0.05 6.75 0.47
CA TYR A 117 1.13 5.88 0.00
C TYR A 117 2.51 6.47 0.33
N ASP A 118 2.73 7.76 0.05
CA ASP A 118 3.99 8.45 0.35
C ASP A 118 4.31 8.38 1.87
N GLU A 119 3.31 8.60 2.72
CA GLU A 119 3.40 8.43 4.16
C GLU A 119 3.73 6.98 4.56
N ALA A 120 3.02 6.00 3.98
CA ALA A 120 3.23 4.59 4.29
C ALA A 120 4.65 4.14 3.90
N VAL A 121 5.11 4.45 2.68
CA VAL A 121 6.47 4.12 2.24
C VAL A 121 7.51 4.81 3.11
N THR A 122 7.31 6.07 3.48
CA THR A 122 8.21 6.83 4.36
C THR A 122 8.29 6.18 5.75
N ALA A 123 7.14 5.82 6.33
CA ALA A 123 7.10 5.13 7.62
C ALA A 123 7.80 3.76 7.59
N LEU A 124 7.60 2.97 6.52
CA LEU A 124 8.27 1.68 6.34
C LEU A 124 9.78 1.83 6.20
N ARG A 125 10.25 2.87 5.50
CA ARG A 125 11.69 3.18 5.34
C ARG A 125 12.33 3.57 6.66
N GLU A 126 11.67 4.42 7.43
CA GLU A 126 12.16 4.82 8.74
C GLU A 126 12.24 3.63 9.70
N ARG A 127 11.25 2.74 9.69
CA ARG A 127 11.28 1.49 10.47
C ARG A 127 12.42 0.57 10.03
N SER A 128 12.60 0.41 8.72
CA SER A 128 13.70 -0.38 8.17
C SER A 128 15.05 0.17 8.61
N ARG A 129 15.24 1.50 8.57
CA ARG A 129 16.45 2.18 9.02
C ARG A 129 16.76 1.93 10.50
N ARG A 130 15.75 1.98 11.36
CA ARG A 130 15.89 1.70 12.80
C ARG A 130 16.17 0.23 13.09
N ALA A 131 15.54 -0.70 12.34
CA ALA A 131 15.71 -2.14 12.53
C ALA A 131 17.10 -2.63 12.08
N THR A 132 17.63 -2.09 10.97
CA THR A 132 18.90 -2.56 10.41
C THR A 132 20.13 -1.88 11.04
N GLY A 133 19.94 -0.74 11.71
CA GLY A 133 21.02 0.13 12.13
C GLY A 133 21.83 0.62 10.90
N VAL A 134 22.06 1.92 10.77
CA VAL A 134 23.03 2.38 9.78
C VAL A 134 24.39 2.37 10.45
N PRO A 135 25.39 1.60 9.97
CA PRO A 135 26.71 1.58 10.55
C PRO A 135 27.28 2.99 10.74
N GLY A 136 27.57 3.39 11.97
CA GLY A 136 28.16 4.68 12.31
C GLY A 136 27.19 5.83 12.62
N LEU A 137 25.87 5.65 12.49
CA LEU A 137 24.87 6.70 12.76
C LEU A 137 23.81 6.32 13.82
N VAL A 138 23.33 5.09 13.82
CA VAL A 138 22.28 4.63 14.77
C VAL A 138 22.52 3.17 15.12
N ALA A 139 22.47 2.81 16.40
CA ALA A 139 22.39 1.42 16.83
C ALA A 139 21.03 0.83 16.46
N ALA A 140 20.97 -0.46 16.12
CA ALA A 140 19.70 -1.17 15.93
C ALA A 140 18.90 -1.13 17.24
N GLU A 141 17.66 -0.64 17.19
CA GLU A 141 16.79 -0.58 18.36
C GLU A 141 16.13 -1.95 18.57
N PRO A 142 16.18 -2.52 19.80
CA PRO A 142 15.48 -3.76 20.10
C PRO A 142 13.97 -3.63 19.84
N GLY A 143 13.38 -4.64 19.18
CA GLY A 143 11.94 -4.69 18.90
C GLY A 143 11.43 -3.88 17.70
N VAL A 144 12.26 -3.04 17.07
CA VAL A 144 11.84 -2.25 15.90
C VAL A 144 11.66 -3.13 14.65
N GLY A 145 12.23 -4.33 14.63
CA GLY A 145 12.00 -5.34 13.60
C GLY A 145 10.69 -6.13 13.78
N ASP A 146 9.92 -5.88 14.85
CA ASP A 146 8.66 -6.59 15.09
C ASP A 146 7.65 -6.32 13.94
N PRO A 147 7.19 -7.36 13.23
CA PRO A 147 6.16 -7.24 12.22
C PRO A 147 4.89 -6.54 12.72
N ARG A 148 4.57 -6.65 14.00
CA ARG A 148 3.41 -5.98 14.62
C ARG A 148 3.49 -4.47 14.52
N ALA A 149 4.68 -3.89 14.55
CA ALA A 149 4.88 -2.46 14.42
C ALA A 149 4.60 -1.92 13.00
N ILE A 150 4.55 -2.78 11.98
CA ILE A 150 4.23 -2.44 10.59
C ILE A 150 2.70 -2.44 10.36
N GLU A 151 1.95 -3.25 11.10
CA GLU A 151 0.50 -3.42 10.91
C GLU A 151 -0.29 -2.09 10.90
N PRO A 152 -0.04 -1.12 11.81
CA PRO A 152 -0.74 0.16 11.76
C PRO A 152 -0.53 0.94 10.46
N VAL A 153 0.68 0.88 9.90
CA VAL A 153 1.01 1.54 8.62
C VAL A 153 0.19 0.94 7.50
N LEU A 154 0.13 -0.40 7.44
CA LEU A 154 -0.65 -1.10 6.43
C LEU A 154 -2.14 -0.82 6.55
N ARG A 155 -2.68 -0.87 7.79
CA ARG A 155 -4.12 -0.62 8.03
C ARG A 155 -4.55 0.79 7.62
N ARG A 156 -3.73 1.82 7.93
CA ARG A 156 -4.02 3.20 7.50
C ARG A 156 -4.07 3.32 5.98
N PHE A 157 -3.07 2.77 5.31
CA PHE A 157 -3.04 2.79 3.85
C PHE A 157 -4.22 2.04 3.22
N GLU A 158 -4.51 0.82 3.69
CA GLU A 158 -5.62 0.00 3.19
C GLU A 158 -6.96 0.70 3.36
N LEU A 159 -7.20 1.31 4.53
CA LEU A 159 -8.43 2.05 4.79
C LEU A 159 -8.54 3.29 3.89
N ALA A 160 -7.46 4.04 3.72
CA ALA A 160 -7.42 5.19 2.80
C ALA A 160 -7.70 4.75 1.36
N MET A 161 -7.09 3.65 0.92
CA MET A 161 -7.29 3.10 -0.43
C MET A 161 -8.75 2.66 -0.65
N LEU A 162 -9.35 1.95 0.28
CA LEU A 162 -10.75 1.52 0.17
C LEU A 162 -11.71 2.72 0.10
N ARG A 163 -11.48 3.73 0.91
CA ARG A 163 -12.27 4.99 0.89
C ARG A 163 -12.14 5.72 -0.44
N GLU A 164 -10.93 5.87 -0.94
CA GLU A 164 -10.63 6.57 -2.20
C GLU A 164 -11.20 5.83 -3.42
N LEU A 165 -11.24 4.50 -3.38
CA LEU A 165 -11.84 3.67 -4.44
C LEU A 165 -13.38 3.62 -4.38
N GLY A 166 -14.00 4.37 -3.45
CA GLY A 166 -15.45 4.46 -3.32
C GLY A 166 -16.10 3.28 -2.61
N TYR A 167 -15.30 2.40 -2.01
CA TYR A 167 -15.87 1.42 -1.09
C TYR A 167 -16.24 2.15 0.20
N ALA A 168 -17.55 2.31 0.42
CA ALA A 168 -18.09 2.95 1.62
C ALA A 168 -17.73 2.11 2.85
N VAL A 169 -16.59 2.42 3.47
CA VAL A 169 -16.19 1.78 4.74
C VAL A 169 -16.83 2.56 5.87
N GLU A 170 -18.12 2.28 6.13
CA GLU A 170 -18.83 2.84 7.28
C GLU A 170 -18.30 2.20 8.58
N LEU A 171 -17.87 3.01 9.51
CA LEU A 171 -17.27 2.57 10.76
C LEU A 171 -17.89 3.26 11.99
N GLY A 172 -18.55 4.39 11.79
CA GLY A 172 -19.08 5.24 12.86
C GLY A 172 -20.52 4.95 13.26
N HIS A 173 -21.30 4.34 12.36
CA HIS A 173 -22.71 4.09 12.58
C HIS A 173 -23.10 2.68 12.17
N ASP A 174 -24.07 2.07 12.86
CA ASP A 174 -24.67 0.85 12.38
C ASP A 174 -25.63 1.13 11.21
N VAL A 175 -25.79 0.14 10.34
CA VAL A 175 -26.58 0.29 9.12
C VAL A 175 -28.03 -0.19 9.25
N VAL A 176 -28.44 -0.56 10.46
CA VAL A 176 -29.83 -0.98 10.75
C VAL A 176 -30.65 0.22 11.20
N ASP A 177 -30.18 0.91 12.21
CA ASP A 177 -30.87 2.03 12.84
C ASP A 177 -30.19 3.37 12.60
N GLY A 178 -28.98 3.36 12.02
CA GLY A 178 -28.14 4.55 11.85
C GLY A 178 -27.60 5.11 13.17
N ALA A 179 -27.65 4.31 14.23
CA ALA A 179 -27.13 4.70 15.54
C ALA A 179 -25.61 4.73 15.55
N ALA A 180 -25.02 5.61 16.36
CA ALA A 180 -23.57 5.60 16.57
C ALA A 180 -23.11 4.26 17.14
N ILE A 181 -21.93 3.80 16.71
CA ILE A 181 -21.36 2.53 17.19
C ILE A 181 -21.12 2.61 18.70
N ASP A 182 -21.70 1.66 19.42
CA ASP A 182 -21.47 1.48 20.86
C ASP A 182 -20.19 0.64 21.07
N PRO A 183 -19.16 1.19 21.74
CA PRO A 183 -17.89 0.49 21.99
C PRO A 183 -18.05 -0.83 22.75
N ASP A 184 -19.07 -0.97 23.58
CA ASP A 184 -19.30 -2.12 24.46
C ASP A 184 -20.11 -3.24 23.79
N ARG A 185 -20.59 -3.03 22.54
CA ARG A 185 -21.33 -4.02 21.76
C ARG A 185 -20.45 -4.74 20.74
N GLU A 186 -20.93 -5.87 20.26
CA GLU A 186 -20.35 -6.63 19.15
C GLU A 186 -21.16 -6.40 17.86
N TYR A 187 -20.46 -6.37 16.72
CA TYR A 187 -21.05 -6.14 15.39
C TYR A 187 -20.55 -7.16 14.38
N TRP A 188 -21.40 -7.53 13.45
CA TRP A 188 -21.01 -8.16 12.20
C TRP A 188 -20.75 -7.06 11.17
N TYR A 189 -19.54 -6.99 10.65
CA TYR A 189 -19.24 -6.15 9.51
C TYR A 189 -19.53 -6.93 8.22
N VAL A 190 -20.58 -6.55 7.49
CA VAL A 190 -21.01 -7.17 6.24
C VAL A 190 -20.45 -6.38 5.07
N VAL A 191 -19.82 -7.08 4.10
CA VAL A 191 -19.26 -6.46 2.89
C VAL A 191 -20.35 -5.67 2.16
N GLU A 192 -19.99 -4.50 1.62
CA GLU A 192 -20.88 -3.55 0.91
C GLU A 192 -22.02 -2.97 1.76
N ARG A 193 -22.23 -3.44 2.94
CA ARG A 193 -23.30 -2.97 3.82
C ARG A 193 -22.77 -2.18 5.01
N GLY A 194 -21.82 -2.72 5.75
CA GLY A 194 -21.25 -2.09 6.94
C GLY A 194 -21.58 -2.83 8.24
N PRO A 195 -21.47 -2.16 9.42
CA PRO A 195 -21.68 -2.77 10.73
C PRO A 195 -23.17 -3.04 10.99
N VAL A 196 -23.47 -4.26 11.45
CA VAL A 196 -24.79 -4.70 11.90
C VAL A 196 -24.64 -5.21 13.33
N PRO A 197 -25.48 -4.81 14.32
CA PRO A 197 -25.43 -5.35 15.66
C PRO A 197 -25.47 -6.88 15.68
N ALA A 198 -24.61 -7.51 16.48
CA ALA A 198 -24.48 -8.97 16.51
C ALA A 198 -25.54 -9.68 17.35
N ASP A 199 -26.55 -8.96 17.82
CA ASP A 199 -27.61 -9.48 18.71
C ASP A 199 -28.49 -10.47 17.95
N GLY A 200 -28.23 -11.76 18.13
CA GLY A 200 -29.10 -12.85 17.62
C GLY A 200 -28.88 -13.30 16.17
N GLU A 201 -28.00 -12.70 15.41
CA GLU A 201 -27.68 -13.19 14.05
C GLU A 201 -26.61 -14.28 14.05
N ALA A 202 -26.88 -15.36 13.30
CA ALA A 202 -25.88 -16.41 13.04
C ALA A 202 -24.72 -15.88 12.20
N GLN A 203 -23.54 -16.47 12.36
CA GLN A 203 -22.35 -16.17 11.57
C GLN A 203 -22.65 -16.21 10.06
N ARG A 204 -22.36 -15.11 9.35
CA ARG A 204 -22.52 -15.01 7.90
C ARG A 204 -21.16 -15.28 7.23
N ALA A 205 -21.19 -15.95 6.10
CA ALA A 205 -19.95 -16.29 5.37
C ALA A 205 -19.21 -15.05 4.80
N ASP A 206 -19.95 -13.97 4.58
CA ASP A 206 -19.49 -12.70 4.02
C ASP A 206 -19.30 -11.59 5.08
N ALA A 207 -19.15 -11.96 6.34
CA ALA A 207 -19.02 -11.03 7.45
C ALA A 207 -17.88 -11.37 8.40
N VAL A 208 -17.36 -10.34 9.06
CA VAL A 208 -16.37 -10.45 10.13
C VAL A 208 -16.94 -9.87 11.41
N LYS A 209 -16.81 -10.62 12.52
CA LYS A 209 -17.26 -10.17 13.83
C LYS A 209 -16.22 -9.24 14.46
N LEU A 210 -16.63 -8.04 14.87
CA LEU A 210 -15.81 -6.99 15.43
C LEU A 210 -16.44 -6.45 16.72
N SER A 211 -15.60 -6.01 17.66
CA SER A 211 -16.08 -5.19 18.76
C SER A 211 -16.39 -3.77 18.30
N GLY A 212 -17.37 -3.12 18.90
CA GLY A 212 -17.65 -1.72 18.64
C GLY A 212 -16.45 -0.83 18.94
N LEU A 213 -15.68 -1.14 19.99
CA LEU A 213 -14.43 -0.44 20.29
C LEU A 213 -13.46 -0.50 19.10
N THR A 214 -13.34 -1.64 18.41
CA THR A 214 -12.50 -1.76 17.21
C THR A 214 -13.01 -0.86 16.08
N LEU A 215 -14.31 -0.81 15.84
CA LEU A 215 -14.91 0.07 14.82
C LEU A 215 -14.62 1.54 15.11
N VAL A 216 -14.81 1.97 16.38
CA VAL A 216 -14.50 3.34 16.83
C VAL A 216 -13.01 3.67 16.66
N HIS A 217 -12.12 2.73 17.00
CA HIS A 217 -10.69 2.91 16.83
C HIS A 217 -10.29 3.02 15.34
N LEU A 218 -10.86 2.17 14.48
CA LEU A 218 -10.64 2.21 13.03
C LEU A 218 -11.12 3.53 12.41
N ASP A 219 -12.27 4.02 12.83
CA ASP A 219 -12.79 5.30 12.36
C ASP A 219 -11.88 6.47 12.72
N ARG A 220 -11.26 6.42 13.89
CA ARG A 220 -10.30 7.41 14.39
C ARG A 220 -8.86 7.16 13.93
N GLY A 221 -8.58 6.11 13.17
CA GLY A 221 -7.22 5.74 12.72
C GLY A 221 -6.30 5.28 13.86
N GLN A 222 -6.84 4.74 14.94
CA GLN A 222 -6.13 4.24 16.12
C GLN A 222 -5.92 2.73 16.01
N PHE A 223 -4.66 2.26 16.12
CA PHE A 223 -4.31 0.85 15.92
C PHE A 223 -3.41 0.28 17.03
N ASP A 224 -3.27 1.00 18.13
CA ASP A 224 -2.30 0.64 19.17
C ASP A 224 -2.82 -0.47 20.10
N ASP A 225 -4.15 -0.68 20.15
CA ASP A 225 -4.76 -1.77 20.91
C ASP A 225 -4.59 -3.11 20.19
N PRO A 226 -4.07 -4.17 20.85
CA PRO A 226 -3.81 -5.48 20.22
C PRO A 226 -5.07 -6.17 19.67
N ARG A 227 -6.23 -6.02 20.33
CA ARG A 227 -7.50 -6.57 19.85
C ARG A 227 -7.94 -5.86 18.58
N THR A 228 -7.87 -4.55 18.58
CA THR A 228 -8.13 -3.70 17.40
C THR A 228 -7.23 -4.10 16.25
N ALA A 229 -5.93 -4.24 16.47
CA ALA A 229 -4.98 -4.64 15.42
C ALA A 229 -5.35 -5.98 14.77
N GLY A 230 -5.68 -7.00 15.57
CA GLY A 230 -6.09 -8.32 15.08
C GLY A 230 -7.41 -8.29 14.30
N GLN A 231 -8.42 -7.62 14.82
CA GLN A 231 -9.73 -7.51 14.17
C GLN A 231 -9.66 -6.64 12.92
N ALA A 232 -8.91 -5.52 12.94
CA ALA A 232 -8.66 -4.68 11.78
C ALA A 232 -8.01 -5.47 10.63
N LYS A 233 -7.03 -6.32 10.94
CA LYS A 233 -6.39 -7.20 9.95
C LYS A 233 -7.38 -8.14 9.28
N SER A 234 -8.30 -8.72 10.05
CA SER A 234 -9.33 -9.62 9.55
C SER A 234 -10.33 -8.87 8.65
N LEU A 235 -10.78 -7.69 9.06
CA LEU A 235 -11.66 -6.83 8.29
C LEU A 235 -11.01 -6.41 6.97
N MET A 236 -9.81 -5.84 7.00
CA MET A 236 -9.12 -5.38 5.79
C MET A 236 -8.83 -6.54 4.82
N ARG A 237 -8.52 -7.74 5.34
CA ARG A 237 -8.34 -8.93 4.51
C ARG A 237 -9.61 -9.28 3.75
N MET A 238 -10.76 -9.24 4.41
CA MET A 238 -12.06 -9.52 3.80
C MET A 238 -12.41 -8.47 2.74
N LEU A 239 -12.32 -7.19 3.08
CA LEU A 239 -12.66 -6.10 2.16
C LEU A 239 -11.75 -6.09 0.91
N ILE A 240 -10.44 -6.22 1.09
CA ILE A 240 -9.47 -6.27 -0.03
C ILE A 240 -9.70 -7.51 -0.90
N HIS A 241 -9.99 -8.68 -0.30
CA HIS A 241 -10.32 -9.88 -1.05
C HIS A 241 -11.55 -9.68 -1.94
N HIS A 242 -12.57 -9.02 -1.40
CA HIS A 242 -13.76 -8.64 -2.16
C HIS A 242 -13.42 -7.69 -3.32
N CYS A 243 -12.67 -6.62 -3.07
CA CYS A 243 -12.22 -5.67 -4.11
C CYS A 243 -11.40 -6.33 -5.22
N LEU A 244 -10.64 -7.37 -4.88
CA LEU A 244 -9.83 -8.14 -5.84
C LEU A 244 -10.65 -9.21 -6.58
N ASN A 245 -11.97 -9.30 -6.39
CA ASN A 245 -12.82 -10.35 -6.95
C ASN A 245 -12.24 -11.76 -6.70
N GLY A 246 -11.72 -12.00 -5.50
CA GLY A 246 -11.15 -13.27 -5.10
C GLY A 246 -9.73 -13.56 -5.61
N GLN A 247 -9.10 -12.65 -6.35
CA GLN A 247 -7.72 -12.85 -6.81
C GLN A 247 -6.74 -12.85 -5.64
N GLU A 248 -5.87 -13.85 -5.59
CA GLU A 248 -4.80 -13.88 -4.60
C GLU A 248 -3.71 -12.83 -4.87
N LEU A 249 -3.12 -12.33 -3.78
CA LEU A 249 -1.96 -11.46 -3.82
C LEU A 249 -0.68 -12.30 -3.82
N SER A 250 0.19 -12.07 -4.79
CA SER A 250 1.47 -12.76 -4.93
C SER A 250 2.39 -12.52 -3.72
N THR A 251 2.36 -11.31 -3.17
CA THR A 251 3.13 -10.95 -1.96
C THR A 251 2.70 -11.76 -0.75
N ARG A 252 1.41 -12.08 -0.59
CA ARG A 252 0.92 -12.96 0.48
C ARG A 252 1.37 -14.41 0.30
N ALA A 253 1.42 -14.89 -0.93
CA ALA A 253 1.93 -16.23 -1.22
C ALA A 253 3.42 -16.32 -0.85
N ILE A 254 4.23 -15.34 -1.25
CA ILE A 254 5.66 -15.27 -0.91
C ILE A 254 5.89 -15.27 0.61
N VAL A 255 5.16 -14.43 1.36
CA VAL A 255 5.29 -14.39 2.84
C VAL A 255 4.96 -15.75 3.46
N ARG A 256 3.88 -16.39 3.01
CA ARG A 256 3.49 -17.73 3.49
C ARG A 256 4.55 -18.79 3.20
N ASP A 257 5.15 -18.73 2.03
CA ASP A 257 6.20 -19.71 1.64
C ASP A 257 7.50 -19.49 2.43
N LEU A 258 7.87 -18.22 2.69
CA LEU A 258 9.00 -17.89 3.56
C LEU A 258 8.80 -18.40 4.99
N GLN A 259 7.62 -18.19 5.57
CA GLN A 259 7.29 -18.70 6.91
C GLN A 259 7.40 -20.23 7.00
N ARG A 260 6.93 -20.95 5.97
CA ARG A 260 7.07 -22.41 5.92
C ARG A 260 8.52 -22.89 5.88
N LEU A 261 9.40 -22.14 5.22
CA LEU A 261 10.83 -22.45 5.18
C LEU A 261 11.50 -22.19 6.51
N GLU A 262 11.12 -21.13 7.22
CA GLU A 262 11.61 -20.84 8.57
C GLU A 262 11.15 -21.88 9.60
N ASP A 263 9.90 -22.35 9.51
CA ASP A 263 9.35 -23.38 10.40
C ASP A 263 9.94 -24.78 10.12
N ALA A 264 10.59 -24.98 8.97
CA ALA A 264 11.20 -26.25 8.56
C ALA A 264 12.72 -26.31 8.81
N ALA A 265 13.34 -25.21 9.26
CA ALA A 265 14.78 -25.08 9.51
C ALA A 265 15.13 -25.22 11.00
#